data_76c2d09768ccd90fee4ea316b4d18c2f
#
_entry.id   76c2d09768ccd90fee4ea316b4d18c2f
#
_cell.length_a   1.000
_cell.length_b   1.000
_cell.length_c   1.000
_cell.angle_alpha   90.00
_cell.angle_beta   90.00
_cell.angle_gamma   90.00
#
_symmetry.space_group_name_H-M   'P 1'
#
loop_
_entity.id
_entity.type
_entity.pdbx_description
1 polymer ?
#
loop_
_entity_poly.entity_id
_entity_poly.type
_entity_poly.pdbx_seq_one_letter_code
_entity_poly.pdbx_strand_id
1 'polypeptide(L)'
;IRNLFILLYQFNIFKRIVPSILRKLSLFKKSQTVSLENFKMNLHFKSSIDREIYLKNHYESKQINFLTSQFELEKIDLFLDIGSYIGYYSLFLYNKIQNIYAFEPNSENYKKLKKNILINNFKIKTFNCACSNFDGESKIWYTDVNKLGGSSVFDENDKEIEKYDFKKILFEKINVSKLDNLIKVVKKKIIIKIDVERHELIVLQGAIKLIKNNNIFLQIEIFDSRKKIILDYLIENGF
;
A
#
# COMPACT_ATOMS: atom_id res chain seq x y z
N ILE A 1 26.33 -3.75 11.00
CA ILE A 1 25.23 -4.07 11.94
C ILE A 1 24.04 -4.69 11.16
N ARG A 2 23.52 -4.05 10.09
CA ARG A 2 22.40 -4.60 9.30
C ARG A 2 22.67 -6.01 8.77
N ASN A 3 23.81 -6.23 8.15
CA ASN A 3 24.19 -7.54 7.61
C ASN A 3 24.21 -8.64 8.69
N LEU A 4 24.61 -8.30 9.92
CA LEU A 4 24.53 -9.21 11.04
C LEU A 4 23.07 -9.59 11.38
N PHE A 5 22.16 -8.60 11.42
CA PHE A 5 20.75 -8.87 11.66
C PHE A 5 20.11 -9.69 10.53
N ILE A 6 20.46 -9.43 9.27
CA ILE A 6 20.00 -10.23 8.12
C ILE A 6 20.49 -11.67 8.24
N LEU A 7 21.78 -11.87 8.55
CA LEU A 7 22.36 -13.20 8.73
C LEU A 7 21.66 -13.96 9.88
N LEU A 8 21.52 -13.34 11.04
CA LEU A 8 20.83 -13.96 12.17
C LEU A 8 19.37 -14.29 11.87
N TYR A 9 18.68 -13.44 11.13
CA TYR A 9 17.26 -13.64 10.78
C TYR A 9 17.02 -14.84 9.86
N GLN A 10 18.04 -15.32 9.14
CA GLN A 10 17.94 -16.54 8.33
C GLN A 10 17.76 -17.80 9.18
N PHE A 11 18.23 -17.80 10.44
CA PHE A 11 18.05 -18.93 11.35
C PHE A 11 16.71 -18.86 12.07
N ASN A 12 15.96 -19.95 12.07
CA ASN A 12 14.59 -20.01 12.63
C ASN A 12 14.50 -19.54 14.08
N ILE A 13 15.50 -19.85 14.90
CA ILE A 13 15.56 -19.49 16.33
C ILE A 13 15.55 -17.95 16.53
N PHE A 14 16.14 -17.20 15.59
CA PHE A 14 16.24 -15.73 15.69
C PHE A 14 15.11 -14.98 15.00
N LYS A 15 14.22 -15.65 14.25
CA LYS A 15 13.12 -14.99 13.52
C LYS A 15 12.16 -14.20 14.42
N ARG A 16 12.04 -14.58 15.70
CA ARG A 16 11.24 -13.84 16.69
C ARG A 16 12.07 -12.82 17.47
N ILE A 17 13.33 -13.13 17.73
CA ILE A 17 14.22 -12.31 18.56
C ILE A 17 14.68 -11.06 17.84
N VAL A 18 15.16 -11.19 16.60
CA VAL A 18 15.73 -10.07 15.82
C VAL A 18 14.71 -8.93 15.60
N PRO A 19 13.47 -9.18 15.15
CA PRO A 19 12.47 -8.12 15.03
C PRO A 19 12.14 -7.43 16.37
N SER A 20 12.17 -8.18 17.47
CA SER A 20 11.95 -7.62 18.82
C SER A 20 13.07 -6.69 19.25
N ILE A 21 14.32 -7.04 18.96
CA ILE A 21 15.49 -6.20 19.21
C ILE A 21 15.38 -4.91 18.36
N LEU A 22 15.08 -5.02 17.08
CA LEU A 22 14.91 -3.86 16.19
C LEU A 22 13.79 -2.93 16.69
N ARG A 23 12.68 -3.48 17.18
CA ARG A 23 11.61 -2.70 17.80
C ARG A 23 12.10 -1.94 19.04
N LYS A 24 12.92 -2.56 19.89
CA LYS A 24 13.53 -1.89 21.06
C LYS A 24 14.53 -0.82 20.63
N LEU A 25 15.32 -1.08 19.60
CA LEU A 25 16.26 -0.10 19.04
C LEU A 25 15.56 1.15 18.49
N SER A 26 14.28 1.07 18.15
CA SER A 26 13.49 2.24 17.72
C SER A 26 13.37 3.33 18.79
N LEU A 27 13.63 3.00 20.06
CA LEU A 27 13.68 3.99 21.15
C LEU A 27 14.87 4.94 20.97
N PHE A 28 15.98 4.46 20.37
CA PHE A 28 17.20 5.23 20.16
C PHE A 28 17.31 5.74 18.71
N LYS A 29 16.89 4.95 17.75
CA LYS A 29 16.94 5.28 16.33
C LYS A 29 15.58 5.02 15.67
N LYS A 30 14.81 6.08 15.46
CA LYS A 30 13.43 5.98 14.97
C LYS A 30 13.36 5.41 13.54
N SER A 31 14.31 5.77 12.68
CA SER A 31 14.33 5.33 11.28
C SER A 31 15.74 5.18 10.73
N GLN A 32 15.89 4.40 9.67
CA GLN A 32 17.14 4.25 8.93
C GLN A 32 16.86 4.17 7.44
N THR A 33 17.64 4.92 6.66
CA THR A 33 17.66 4.76 5.20
C THR A 33 18.55 3.58 4.84
N VAL A 34 17.99 2.68 4.03
CA VAL A 34 18.67 1.49 3.53
C VAL A 34 18.62 1.47 2.01
N SER A 35 19.66 0.94 1.39
CA SER A 35 19.65 0.59 -0.04
C SER A 35 19.04 -0.80 -0.20
N LEU A 36 18.07 -0.91 -1.07
CA LEU A 36 17.53 -2.13 -1.64
C LEU A 36 18.15 -2.32 -3.03
N GLU A 37 17.70 -3.30 -3.79
CA GLU A 37 18.33 -3.63 -5.08
C GLU A 37 18.45 -2.42 -6.02
N ASN A 38 17.34 -1.70 -6.26
CA ASN A 38 17.29 -0.62 -7.26
C ASN A 38 16.82 0.74 -6.70
N PHE A 39 16.60 0.84 -5.40
CA PHE A 39 16.11 2.06 -4.75
C PHE A 39 16.49 2.11 -3.27
N LYS A 40 16.28 3.26 -2.65
CA LYS A 40 16.50 3.48 -1.21
C LYS A 40 15.16 3.66 -0.50
N MET A 41 15.07 3.19 0.75
CA MET A 41 13.93 3.44 1.61
C MET A 41 14.35 3.89 3.01
N ASN A 42 13.64 4.86 3.55
CA ASN A 42 13.73 5.23 4.96
C ASN A 42 12.69 4.40 5.74
N LEU A 43 13.16 3.46 6.53
CA LEU A 43 12.36 2.48 7.24
C LEU A 43 12.30 2.81 8.73
N HIS A 44 11.13 2.63 9.35
CA HIS A 44 10.86 2.93 10.75
C HIS A 44 10.72 1.64 11.56
N PHE A 45 11.61 1.40 12.51
CA PHE A 45 11.67 0.13 13.24
C PHE A 45 10.46 -0.16 14.16
N LYS A 46 9.58 0.80 14.38
CA LYS A 46 8.30 0.55 15.05
C LYS A 46 7.32 -0.24 14.16
N SER A 47 7.33 -0.02 12.85
CA SER A 47 6.50 -0.74 11.88
C SER A 47 7.00 -2.18 11.69
N SER A 48 6.08 -3.14 11.65
CA SER A 48 6.40 -4.55 11.34
C SER A 48 6.82 -4.72 9.88
N ILE A 49 6.13 -4.06 8.96
CA ILE A 49 6.41 -4.08 7.52
C ILE A 49 7.82 -3.53 7.26
N ASP A 50 8.14 -2.38 7.84
CA ASP A 50 9.44 -1.75 7.67
C ASP A 50 10.58 -2.64 8.21
N ARG A 51 10.36 -3.34 9.35
CA ARG A 51 11.34 -4.31 9.85
C ARG A 51 11.49 -5.51 8.93
N GLU A 52 10.41 -5.97 8.33
CA GLU A 52 10.44 -7.06 7.36
C GLU A 52 11.26 -6.68 6.12
N ILE A 53 10.99 -5.50 5.52
CA ILE A 53 11.78 -4.95 4.41
C ILE A 53 13.27 -4.83 4.82
N TYR A 54 13.53 -4.33 6.03
CA TYR A 54 14.89 -4.17 6.54
C TYR A 54 15.66 -5.47 6.62
N LEU A 55 15.00 -6.55 7.06
CA LEU A 55 15.62 -7.86 7.31
C LEU A 55 15.69 -8.73 6.06
N LYS A 56 14.67 -8.68 5.22
CA LYS A 56 14.58 -9.54 4.03
C LYS A 56 15.15 -8.91 2.76
N ASN A 57 15.36 -7.59 2.70
CA ASN A 57 15.65 -6.80 1.51
C ASN A 57 14.52 -6.76 0.46
N HIS A 58 13.39 -7.37 0.74
CA HIS A 58 12.24 -7.44 -0.14
C HIS A 58 10.95 -7.46 0.66
N TYR A 59 9.84 -7.18 0.00
CA TYR A 59 8.49 -7.27 0.53
C TYR A 59 7.57 -7.89 -0.52
N GLU A 60 6.65 -8.75 -0.11
CA GLU A 60 5.67 -9.40 -0.99
C GLU A 60 6.26 -9.97 -2.29
N SER A 61 7.37 -10.66 -2.20
CA SER A 61 8.14 -11.11 -3.37
C SER A 61 7.33 -11.98 -4.33
N LYS A 62 6.39 -12.79 -3.83
CA LYS A 62 5.56 -13.65 -4.68
C LYS A 62 4.65 -12.81 -5.57
N GLN A 63 4.00 -11.79 -5.00
CA GLN A 63 3.10 -10.87 -5.70
C GLN A 63 3.87 -10.03 -6.72
N ILE A 64 5.02 -9.50 -6.31
CA ILE A 64 5.88 -8.70 -7.18
C ILE A 64 6.46 -9.56 -8.31
N ASN A 65 6.96 -10.76 -8.02
CA ASN A 65 7.47 -11.67 -9.03
C ASN A 65 6.39 -12.09 -10.02
N PHE A 66 5.16 -12.35 -9.55
CA PHE A 66 4.03 -12.62 -10.42
C PHE A 66 3.79 -11.43 -11.36
N LEU A 67 3.65 -10.22 -10.81
CA LEU A 67 3.44 -9.01 -11.60
C LEU A 67 4.55 -8.81 -12.65
N THR A 68 5.81 -8.96 -12.25
CA THR A 68 6.96 -8.73 -13.14
C THR A 68 7.17 -9.85 -14.18
N SER A 69 6.65 -11.06 -13.93
CA SER A 69 6.75 -12.18 -14.87
C SER A 69 5.63 -12.25 -15.90
N GLN A 70 4.44 -11.70 -15.56
CA GLN A 70 3.26 -11.78 -16.43
C GLN A 70 3.16 -10.62 -17.42
N PHE A 71 3.88 -9.53 -17.21
CA PHE A 71 3.76 -8.32 -18.01
C PHE A 71 5.11 -7.81 -18.50
N GLU A 72 5.13 -7.37 -19.75
CA GLU A 72 6.15 -6.48 -20.28
C GLU A 72 5.88 -5.09 -19.68
N LEU A 73 6.46 -4.82 -18.52
CA LEU A 73 6.12 -3.65 -17.70
C LEU A 73 6.38 -2.32 -18.41
N GLU A 74 7.34 -2.29 -19.32
CA GLU A 74 7.65 -1.15 -20.18
C GLU A 74 6.51 -0.81 -21.17
N LYS A 75 5.61 -1.76 -21.45
CA LYS A 75 4.40 -1.56 -22.28
C LYS A 75 3.18 -1.15 -21.46
N ILE A 76 3.32 -1.01 -20.14
CA ILE A 76 2.27 -0.52 -19.24
C ILE A 76 2.32 1.01 -19.20
N ASP A 77 1.22 1.64 -19.56
CA ASP A 77 1.11 3.11 -19.60
C ASP A 77 1.08 3.73 -18.19
N LEU A 78 0.45 3.02 -17.21
CA LEU A 78 0.21 3.57 -15.89
C LEU A 78 0.10 2.48 -14.83
N PHE A 79 0.73 2.70 -13.70
CA PHE A 79 0.54 1.93 -12.47
C PHE A 79 -0.15 2.80 -11.41
N LEU A 80 -1.25 2.30 -10.86
CA LEU A 80 -1.96 2.91 -9.74
C LEU A 80 -1.73 2.08 -8.48
N ASP A 81 -1.09 2.69 -7.48
CA ASP A 81 -0.76 2.10 -6.18
C ASP A 81 -1.74 2.64 -5.13
N ILE A 82 -2.87 1.94 -4.95
CA ILE A 82 -3.95 2.35 -4.06
C ILE A 82 -3.73 1.72 -2.68
N GLY A 83 -3.50 2.57 -1.66
CA GLY A 83 -3.00 2.14 -0.36
C GLY A 83 -1.49 1.92 -0.41
N SER A 84 -0.76 2.92 -0.92
CA SER A 84 0.68 2.80 -1.20
C SER A 84 1.56 2.75 0.05
N TYR A 85 1.02 3.02 1.24
CA TYR A 85 1.75 3.07 2.51
C TYR A 85 2.99 3.96 2.39
N ILE A 86 4.20 3.39 2.51
CA ILE A 86 5.46 4.12 2.36
C ILE A 86 6.08 3.99 0.95
N GLY A 87 5.35 3.39 -0.01
CA GLY A 87 5.66 3.40 -1.43
C GLY A 87 6.52 2.25 -1.94
N TYR A 88 6.53 1.07 -1.30
CA TYR A 88 7.40 -0.03 -1.73
C TYR A 88 7.16 -0.43 -3.19
N TYR A 89 5.90 -0.69 -3.59
CA TYR A 89 5.55 -1.05 -4.97
C TYR A 89 5.88 0.07 -5.96
N SER A 90 5.47 1.28 -5.64
CA SER A 90 5.73 2.46 -6.46
C SER A 90 7.21 2.69 -6.74
N LEU A 91 8.08 2.51 -5.73
CA LEU A 91 9.52 2.67 -5.87
C LEU A 91 10.14 1.51 -6.65
N PHE A 92 9.71 0.27 -6.38
CA PHE A 92 10.22 -0.92 -7.05
C PHE A 92 9.93 -0.90 -8.56
N LEU A 93 8.74 -0.41 -8.95
CA LEU A 93 8.30 -0.38 -10.35
C LEU A 93 8.75 0.87 -11.11
N TYR A 94 9.36 1.86 -10.44
CA TYR A 94 9.65 3.16 -11.03
C TYR A 94 10.43 3.12 -12.35
N ASN A 95 11.45 2.27 -12.43
CA ASN A 95 12.27 2.15 -13.65
C ASN A 95 11.69 1.15 -14.67
N LYS A 96 10.51 0.61 -14.42
CA LYS A 96 9.88 -0.45 -15.22
C LYS A 96 8.59 0.01 -15.89
N ILE A 97 7.88 0.99 -15.31
CA ILE A 97 6.60 1.51 -15.81
C ILE A 97 6.70 3.02 -16.00
N GLN A 98 6.17 3.51 -17.12
CA GLN A 98 6.32 4.89 -17.54
C GLN A 98 5.74 5.91 -16.54
N ASN A 99 4.53 5.64 -16.03
CA ASN A 99 3.85 6.53 -15.11
C ASN A 99 3.38 5.76 -13.86
N ILE A 100 3.60 6.35 -12.69
CA ILE A 100 3.17 5.77 -11.42
C ILE A 100 2.44 6.83 -10.60
N TYR A 101 1.24 6.48 -10.12
CA TYR A 101 0.45 7.32 -9.24
C TYR A 101 0.18 6.56 -7.95
N ALA A 102 0.54 7.15 -6.82
CA ALA A 102 0.46 6.54 -5.49
C ALA A 102 -0.56 7.28 -4.61
N PHE A 103 -1.44 6.54 -3.96
CA PHE A 103 -2.53 7.06 -3.14
C PHE A 103 -2.35 6.55 -1.70
N GLU A 104 -2.24 7.47 -0.75
CA GLU A 104 -2.09 7.14 0.67
C GLU A 104 -2.86 8.16 1.51
N PRO A 105 -3.94 7.74 2.19
CA PRO A 105 -4.78 8.64 2.96
C PRO A 105 -4.14 9.10 4.28
N ASN A 106 -3.42 8.21 4.98
CA ASN A 106 -2.82 8.54 6.27
C ASN A 106 -1.70 9.56 6.10
N SER A 107 -1.79 10.69 6.80
CA SER A 107 -0.87 11.82 6.65
C SER A 107 0.58 11.47 7.02
N GLU A 108 0.80 10.63 8.03
CA GLU A 108 2.13 10.23 8.45
C GLU A 108 2.78 9.24 7.47
N ASN A 109 2.01 8.28 6.94
CA ASN A 109 2.48 7.38 5.89
C ASN A 109 2.77 8.17 4.61
N TYR A 110 1.89 9.10 4.24
CA TYR A 110 2.09 9.96 3.08
C TYR A 110 3.37 10.80 3.17
N LYS A 111 3.70 11.35 4.34
CA LYS A 111 4.98 12.03 4.56
C LYS A 111 6.17 11.10 4.34
N LYS A 112 6.08 9.86 4.80
CA LYS A 112 7.12 8.84 4.59
C LYS A 112 7.23 8.43 3.13
N LEU A 113 6.10 8.24 2.42
CA LEU A 113 6.03 8.01 0.98
C LEU A 113 6.77 9.13 0.22
N LYS A 114 6.42 10.38 0.48
CA LYS A 114 7.09 11.55 -0.14
C LYS A 114 8.59 11.57 0.13
N LYS A 115 9.00 11.28 1.36
CA LYS A 115 10.41 11.18 1.72
C LYS A 115 11.12 10.08 0.93
N ASN A 116 10.49 8.91 0.81
CA ASN A 116 11.05 7.78 0.08
C ASN A 116 11.18 8.06 -1.42
N ILE A 117 10.23 8.78 -2.01
CA ILE A 117 10.33 9.25 -3.39
C ILE A 117 11.49 10.25 -3.55
N LEU A 118 11.59 11.21 -2.62
CA LEU A 118 12.61 12.27 -2.66
C LEU A 118 14.04 11.72 -2.57
N ILE A 119 14.33 10.80 -1.66
CA ILE A 119 15.68 10.24 -1.49
C ILE A 119 16.18 9.44 -2.70
N ASN A 120 15.27 9.05 -3.61
CA ASN A 120 15.58 8.39 -4.88
C ASN A 120 15.56 9.37 -6.07
N ASN A 121 15.16 10.60 -5.87
CA ASN A 121 14.94 11.56 -6.94
C ASN A 121 13.95 11.06 -8.01
N PHE A 122 12.91 10.32 -7.59
CA PHE A 122 11.90 9.74 -8.48
C PHE A 122 10.76 10.73 -8.74
N LYS A 123 10.14 10.63 -9.93
CA LYS A 123 9.02 11.47 -10.36
C LYS A 123 7.72 10.64 -10.30
N ILE A 124 7.23 10.36 -9.10
CA ILE A 124 5.98 9.65 -8.84
C ILE A 124 4.91 10.67 -8.45
N LYS A 125 3.76 10.63 -9.10
CA LYS A 125 2.62 11.47 -8.72
C LYS A 125 1.95 10.89 -7.47
N THR A 126 1.74 11.71 -6.45
CA THR A 126 1.19 11.24 -5.17
C THR A 126 -0.06 12.02 -4.78
N PHE A 127 -1.00 11.31 -4.14
CA PHE A 127 -2.27 11.86 -3.67
C PHE A 127 -2.45 11.50 -2.19
N ASN A 128 -2.65 12.50 -1.34
CA ASN A 128 -2.98 12.28 0.06
C ASN A 128 -4.51 12.20 0.21
N CYS A 129 -5.07 11.12 -0.26
CA CYS A 129 -6.49 10.82 -0.14
C CYS A 129 -6.72 9.31 -0.19
N ALA A 130 -7.85 8.85 0.35
CA ALA A 130 -8.37 7.53 0.07
C ALA A 130 -9.12 7.53 -1.28
N CYS A 131 -9.03 6.41 -2.01
CA CYS A 131 -9.91 6.17 -3.13
C CYS A 131 -11.23 5.61 -2.62
N SER A 132 -12.37 6.11 -3.16
CA SER A 132 -13.71 5.76 -2.71
C SER A 132 -14.73 5.90 -3.84
N ASN A 133 -16.01 5.64 -3.57
CA ASN A 133 -17.10 5.84 -4.54
C ASN A 133 -17.77 7.24 -4.43
N PHE A 134 -17.22 8.13 -3.62
CA PHE A 134 -17.63 9.53 -3.50
C PHE A 134 -16.42 10.46 -3.35
N ASP A 135 -16.64 11.76 -3.54
CA ASP A 135 -15.64 12.80 -3.30
C ASP A 135 -16.03 13.58 -2.06
N GLY A 136 -15.06 13.98 -1.23
CA GLY A 136 -15.26 14.75 -0.01
C GLY A 136 -14.31 14.37 1.11
N GLU A 137 -14.83 14.21 2.30
CA GLU A 137 -14.07 13.89 3.51
C GLU A 137 -14.63 12.63 4.17
N SER A 138 -13.77 11.87 4.83
CA SER A 138 -14.09 10.71 5.65
C SER A 138 -13.11 10.61 6.82
N LYS A 139 -13.10 9.46 7.48
CA LYS A 139 -12.15 9.16 8.55
C LYS A 139 -11.51 7.80 8.26
N ILE A 140 -10.23 7.68 8.56
CA ILE A 140 -9.60 6.38 8.75
C ILE A 140 -9.48 6.10 10.23
N TRP A 141 -9.49 4.82 10.58
CA TRP A 141 -9.29 4.39 11.95
C TRP A 141 -8.12 3.41 12.05
N TYR A 142 -7.46 3.38 13.20
CA TYR A 142 -6.39 2.48 13.54
C TYR A 142 -6.30 2.29 15.05
N THR A 143 -5.76 1.15 15.49
CA THR A 143 -5.67 0.80 16.91
C THR A 143 -4.32 1.12 17.54
N ASP A 144 -3.32 1.43 16.73
CA ASP A 144 -1.96 1.74 17.20
C ASP A 144 -1.26 2.65 16.17
N VAL A 145 -0.78 3.80 16.61
CA VAL A 145 0.02 4.75 15.79
C VAL A 145 1.29 4.11 15.17
N ASN A 146 1.68 2.95 15.62
CA ASN A 146 2.82 2.21 15.07
C ASN A 146 2.40 1.14 14.04
N LYS A 147 1.08 0.96 13.82
CA LYS A 147 0.50 -0.01 12.89
C LYS A 147 -0.34 0.68 11.80
N LEU A 148 0.14 1.80 11.33
CA LEU A 148 -0.58 2.62 10.33
C LEU A 148 -0.73 1.94 8.97
N GLY A 149 0.00 0.85 8.69
CA GLY A 149 -0.20 0.03 7.50
C GLY A 149 -1.52 -0.72 7.48
N GLY A 150 -2.14 -0.96 8.64
CA GLY A 150 -3.47 -1.60 8.78
C GLY A 150 -4.57 -0.59 9.12
N SER A 151 -4.51 0.63 8.59
CA SER A 151 -5.56 1.64 8.74
C SER A 151 -6.68 1.37 7.73
N SER A 152 -7.93 1.36 8.18
CA SER A 152 -9.11 1.19 7.32
C SER A 152 -9.93 2.47 7.25
N VAL A 153 -10.60 2.72 6.11
CA VAL A 153 -11.59 3.78 6.00
C VAL A 153 -12.77 3.42 6.90
N PHE A 154 -13.24 4.39 7.68
CA PHE A 154 -14.35 4.16 8.61
C PHE A 154 -15.66 3.93 7.85
N ASP A 155 -16.29 2.80 8.11
CA ASP A 155 -17.65 2.46 7.70
C ASP A 155 -18.43 2.12 8.96
N GLU A 156 -19.54 2.84 9.19
CA GLU A 156 -20.42 2.61 10.35
C GLU A 156 -21.05 1.21 10.37
N ASN A 157 -21.13 0.56 9.19
CA ASN A 157 -21.67 -0.78 9.03
C ASN A 157 -20.59 -1.88 9.12
N ASP A 158 -19.32 -1.53 9.31
CA ASP A 158 -18.24 -2.51 9.43
C ASP A 158 -18.25 -3.15 10.82
N LYS A 159 -18.92 -4.30 10.94
CA LYS A 159 -18.98 -5.10 12.17
C LYS A 159 -17.61 -5.51 12.75
N GLU A 160 -16.55 -5.39 11.97
CA GLU A 160 -15.20 -5.69 12.47
C GLU A 160 -14.73 -4.65 13.49
N ILE A 161 -15.21 -3.41 13.40
CA ILE A 161 -14.93 -2.37 14.40
C ILE A 161 -15.45 -2.77 15.78
N GLU A 162 -16.58 -3.47 15.86
CA GLU A 162 -17.17 -3.95 17.12
C GLU A 162 -16.24 -4.90 17.91
N LYS A 163 -15.30 -5.55 17.23
CA LYS A 163 -14.30 -6.43 17.86
C LYS A 163 -13.20 -5.67 18.61
N TYR A 164 -13.10 -4.37 18.42
CA TYR A 164 -12.09 -3.54 19.04
C TYR A 164 -12.69 -2.68 20.17
N ASP A 165 -11.90 -2.44 21.20
CA ASP A 165 -12.25 -1.49 22.26
C ASP A 165 -12.23 -0.08 21.67
N PHE A 166 -13.42 0.52 21.48
CA PHE A 166 -13.58 1.85 20.92
C PHE A 166 -12.74 2.93 21.63
N LYS A 167 -12.44 2.76 22.92
CA LYS A 167 -11.57 3.69 23.66
C LYS A 167 -10.12 3.67 23.19
N LYS A 168 -9.72 2.66 22.43
CA LYS A 168 -8.36 2.50 21.88
C LYS A 168 -8.28 2.79 20.39
N ILE A 169 -9.42 3.06 19.75
CA ILE A 169 -9.46 3.42 18.33
C ILE A 169 -9.09 4.89 18.17
N LEU A 170 -8.15 5.15 17.29
CA LEU A 170 -7.75 6.47 16.86
C LEU A 170 -8.35 6.76 15.50
N PHE A 171 -8.78 7.98 15.28
CA PHE A 171 -9.35 8.44 14.02
C PHE A 171 -8.51 9.58 13.45
N GLU A 172 -8.37 9.59 12.14
CA GLU A 172 -7.79 10.69 11.37
C GLU A 172 -8.78 11.09 10.28
N LYS A 173 -9.05 12.40 10.18
CA LYS A 173 -9.85 12.98 9.09
C LYS A 173 -9.02 12.97 7.81
N ILE A 174 -9.60 12.47 6.73
CA ILE A 174 -8.94 12.31 5.44
C ILE A 174 -9.80 12.85 4.30
N ASN A 175 -9.16 13.21 3.20
CA ASN A 175 -9.85 13.41 1.94
C ASN A 175 -10.14 12.06 1.28
N VAL A 176 -11.28 11.96 0.58
CA VAL A 176 -11.64 10.83 -0.26
C VAL A 176 -11.97 11.30 -1.66
N SER A 177 -11.69 10.48 -2.66
CA SER A 177 -12.01 10.82 -4.05
C SER A 177 -12.23 9.59 -4.91
N LYS A 178 -13.10 9.75 -5.94
CA LYS A 178 -13.28 8.73 -6.96
C LYS A 178 -12.06 8.69 -7.87
N LEU A 179 -11.57 7.49 -8.17
CA LEU A 179 -10.53 7.32 -9.20
C LEU A 179 -11.00 7.87 -10.55
N ASP A 180 -12.27 7.70 -10.87
CA ASP A 180 -12.91 8.26 -12.09
C ASP A 180 -12.79 9.78 -12.19
N ASN A 181 -12.62 10.51 -11.09
CA ASN A 181 -12.44 11.95 -11.09
C ASN A 181 -10.98 12.38 -11.15
N LEU A 182 -10.09 11.59 -10.58
CA LEU A 182 -8.65 11.88 -10.51
C LEU A 182 -7.90 11.43 -11.77
N ILE A 183 -8.37 10.37 -12.45
CA ILE A 183 -7.68 9.73 -13.57
C ILE A 183 -8.56 9.79 -14.82
N LYS A 184 -8.18 10.64 -15.76
CA LYS A 184 -8.94 10.91 -16.99
C LYS A 184 -8.22 10.35 -18.24
N VAL A 185 -7.91 9.06 -18.21
CA VAL A 185 -7.24 8.37 -19.33
C VAL A 185 -8.16 7.33 -19.97
N VAL A 186 -8.00 7.12 -21.27
CA VAL A 186 -8.77 6.13 -22.03
C VAL A 186 -7.85 5.33 -22.95
N LYS A 187 -8.22 4.08 -23.25
CA LYS A 187 -7.48 3.17 -24.14
C LYS A 187 -6.03 2.94 -23.69
N LYS A 188 -5.81 2.93 -22.38
CA LYS A 188 -4.50 2.71 -21.76
C LYS A 188 -4.40 1.31 -21.17
N LYS A 189 -3.19 0.77 -21.10
CA LYS A 189 -2.85 -0.44 -20.35
C LYS A 189 -2.47 -0.03 -18.94
N ILE A 190 -3.27 -0.40 -17.96
CA ILE A 190 -3.12 0.07 -16.58
C ILE A 190 -3.07 -1.12 -15.64
N ILE A 191 -2.10 -1.13 -14.74
CA ILE A 191 -2.09 -2.02 -13.58
C ILE A 191 -2.59 -1.22 -12.39
N ILE A 192 -3.57 -1.77 -11.67
CA ILE A 192 -4.10 -1.19 -10.43
C ILE A 192 -3.86 -2.18 -9.30
N LYS A 193 -3.00 -1.81 -8.34
CA LYS A 193 -2.91 -2.48 -7.04
C LYS A 193 -3.90 -1.83 -6.08
N ILE A 194 -4.71 -2.64 -5.41
CA ILE A 194 -5.65 -2.19 -4.38
C ILE A 194 -5.36 -2.97 -3.09
N ASP A 195 -4.96 -2.25 -2.07
CA ASP A 195 -4.61 -2.77 -0.76
C ASP A 195 -5.01 -1.71 0.28
N VAL A 196 -6.28 -1.73 0.66
CA VAL A 196 -6.94 -0.63 1.39
C VAL A 196 -7.73 -1.12 2.61
N GLU A 197 -7.36 -2.32 3.11
CA GLU A 197 -7.87 -2.84 4.36
C GLU A 197 -9.42 -2.80 4.43
N ARG A 198 -10.06 -3.61 3.57
CA ARG A 198 -11.53 -3.85 3.47
C ARG A 198 -12.35 -2.79 2.74
N HIS A 199 -11.74 -1.81 2.11
CA HIS A 199 -12.43 -0.79 1.33
C HIS A 199 -12.39 -1.06 -0.19
N GLU A 200 -11.94 -2.24 -0.62
CA GLU A 200 -11.63 -2.60 -2.02
C GLU A 200 -12.85 -2.47 -2.94
N LEU A 201 -14.02 -2.99 -2.51
CA LEU A 201 -15.26 -2.89 -3.29
C LEU A 201 -15.65 -1.43 -3.57
N ILE A 202 -15.52 -0.57 -2.56
CA ILE A 202 -15.88 0.84 -2.66
C ILE A 202 -14.91 1.58 -3.60
N VAL A 203 -13.62 1.21 -3.56
CA VAL A 203 -12.63 1.72 -4.53
C VAL A 203 -13.01 1.34 -5.96
N LEU A 204 -13.38 0.06 -6.19
CA LEU A 204 -13.82 -0.43 -7.52
C LEU A 204 -15.05 0.32 -8.02
N GLN A 205 -16.03 0.58 -7.16
CA GLN A 205 -17.22 1.37 -7.50
C GLN A 205 -16.88 2.80 -7.93
N GLY A 206 -15.86 3.41 -7.32
CA GLY A 206 -15.37 4.74 -7.68
C GLY A 206 -14.44 4.77 -8.91
N ALA A 207 -14.12 3.61 -9.49
CA ALA A 207 -13.23 3.44 -10.62
C ALA A 207 -13.93 2.88 -11.88
N ILE A 208 -15.25 2.79 -11.91
CA ILE A 208 -15.99 2.03 -12.93
C ILE A 208 -15.77 2.55 -14.34
N LYS A 209 -15.68 3.88 -14.53
CA LYS A 209 -15.41 4.49 -15.84
C LYS A 209 -13.97 4.26 -16.27
N LEU A 210 -13.02 4.40 -15.33
CA LEU A 210 -11.61 4.10 -15.58
C LEU A 210 -11.43 2.65 -16.02
N ILE A 211 -12.09 1.72 -15.35
CA ILE A 211 -12.07 0.29 -15.63
C ILE A 211 -12.65 0.02 -17.04
N LYS A 212 -13.86 0.51 -17.35
CA LYS A 212 -14.53 0.24 -18.61
C LYS A 212 -13.86 0.87 -19.84
N ASN A 213 -13.09 1.94 -19.67
CA ASN A 213 -12.48 2.69 -20.76
C ASN A 213 -11.02 2.31 -21.05
N ASN A 214 -10.45 1.37 -20.30
CA ASN A 214 -9.03 1.01 -20.40
C ASN A 214 -8.85 -0.52 -20.36
N ASN A 215 -7.65 -0.97 -20.72
CA ASN A 215 -7.23 -2.36 -20.50
C ASN A 215 -6.59 -2.47 -19.12
N ILE A 216 -7.34 -3.07 -18.18
CA ILE A 216 -6.98 -3.07 -16.76
C ILE A 216 -6.52 -4.46 -16.33
N PHE A 217 -5.41 -4.50 -15.60
CA PHE A 217 -5.04 -5.60 -14.73
C PHE A 217 -5.22 -5.17 -13.27
N LEU A 218 -5.94 -6.00 -12.49
CA LEU A 218 -6.20 -5.75 -11.07
C LEU A 218 -5.39 -6.71 -10.20
N GLN A 219 -4.63 -6.16 -9.25
CA GLN A 219 -4.06 -6.87 -8.12
C GLN A 219 -4.76 -6.35 -6.85
N ILE A 220 -5.58 -7.19 -6.23
CA ILE A 220 -6.39 -6.79 -5.07
C ILE A 220 -6.05 -7.69 -3.90
N GLU A 221 -5.77 -7.10 -2.73
CA GLU A 221 -5.77 -7.84 -1.47
C GLU A 221 -7.22 -8.06 -1.02
N ILE A 222 -7.62 -9.32 -0.87
CA ILE A 222 -9.02 -9.66 -0.57
C ILE A 222 -9.06 -10.55 0.67
N PHE A 223 -9.77 -10.11 1.69
CA PHE A 223 -10.12 -10.95 2.85
C PHE A 223 -11.19 -11.98 2.46
N ASP A 224 -11.06 -13.22 2.95
CA ASP A 224 -11.97 -14.32 2.58
C ASP A 224 -13.45 -13.97 2.74
N SER A 225 -13.81 -13.21 3.78
CA SER A 225 -15.18 -12.77 4.04
C SER A 225 -15.77 -11.84 2.98
N ARG A 226 -14.94 -11.19 2.16
CA ARG A 226 -15.35 -10.24 1.11
C ARG A 226 -15.11 -10.77 -0.31
N LYS A 227 -14.48 -11.93 -0.44
CA LYS A 227 -14.08 -12.48 -1.73
C LYS A 227 -15.26 -12.62 -2.70
N LYS A 228 -16.36 -13.21 -2.24
CA LYS A 228 -17.53 -13.45 -3.09
C LYS A 228 -18.10 -12.14 -3.64
N ILE A 229 -18.37 -11.16 -2.79
CA ILE A 229 -19.00 -9.90 -3.22
C ILE A 229 -18.11 -9.10 -4.17
N ILE A 230 -16.77 -9.15 -4.00
CA ILE A 230 -15.83 -8.48 -4.90
C ILE A 230 -15.79 -9.20 -6.25
N LEU A 231 -15.75 -10.55 -6.27
CA LEU A 231 -15.76 -11.33 -7.50
C LEU A 231 -17.06 -11.14 -8.28
N ASP A 232 -18.22 -11.23 -7.59
CA ASP A 232 -19.53 -11.00 -8.22
C ASP A 232 -19.57 -9.60 -8.87
N TYR A 233 -19.12 -8.57 -8.16
CA TYR A 233 -19.06 -7.21 -8.69
C TYR A 233 -18.14 -7.09 -9.92
N LEU A 234 -17.00 -7.74 -9.92
CA LEU A 234 -16.07 -7.73 -11.07
C LEU A 234 -16.71 -8.42 -12.27
N ILE A 235 -17.31 -9.61 -12.09
CA ILE A 235 -17.99 -10.36 -13.15
C ILE A 235 -19.13 -9.53 -13.75
N GLU A 236 -19.99 -8.93 -12.93
CA GLU A 236 -21.09 -8.05 -13.37
C GLU A 236 -20.61 -6.84 -14.19
N ASN A 237 -19.36 -6.42 -13.99
CA ASN A 237 -18.75 -5.28 -14.69
C ASN A 237 -17.76 -5.67 -15.79
N GLY A 238 -17.73 -6.94 -16.19
CA GLY A 238 -17.05 -7.42 -17.40
C GLY A 238 -15.59 -7.86 -17.20
N PHE A 239 -15.20 -8.27 -15.97
CA PHE A 239 -13.94 -8.93 -15.68
C PHE A 239 -14.05 -10.44 -15.72
#